data_4b649f1bb45d94c2d1e546ffcf779d23
#
_entry.id   4b649f1bb45d94c2d1e546ffcf779d23
#
_cell.length_a   1.000
_cell.length_b   1.000
_cell.length_c   1.000
_cell.angle_alpha   90.00
_cell.angle_beta   90.00
_cell.angle_gamma   90.00
#
_symmetry.space_group_name_H-M   'P 1'
#
loop_
_entity.id
_entity.type
_entity.pdbx_description
1 polymer ?
#
loop_
_entity_poly.entity_id
_entity_poly.type
_entity_poly.pdbx_seq_one_letter_code
_entity_poly.pdbx_strand_id
1 'polypeptide(L)'
;NREGVDIVFALDVSKSMLVEDVAPNRLLKSLQIVSKTIDGLVSDRVGMIVYAGEAYPLMPLSFDYSMAKLLLKTIDTDIAQTQGTDVSSALSLSNSFFDNKERSRIIFIISDGEDHQGDYDDAIKNISNNNTIVCAINIGSDSGGPIPVKKGKSINYKKDKSGEVVISKSDIKTLKLIASSCNGSFMKTQNTNDAIE
;
A
#
# COMPACT_ATOMS: atom_id res chain seq x y z
N ASN A 1 -31.12 6.01 0.46
CA ASN A 1 -30.16 5.10 -0.19
C ASN A 1 -28.77 5.64 0.08
N ARG A 2 -27.93 4.91 0.80
CA ARG A 2 -26.53 5.21 0.95
C ARG A 2 -25.84 4.73 -0.32
N GLU A 3 -25.41 5.63 -1.19
CA GLU A 3 -24.58 5.27 -2.33
C GLU A 3 -23.26 4.74 -1.76
N GLY A 4 -22.91 3.50 -2.10
CA GLY A 4 -21.66 2.90 -1.63
C GLY A 4 -20.45 3.55 -2.29
N VAL A 5 -19.29 3.33 -1.70
CA VAL A 5 -18.00 3.86 -2.16
C VAL A 5 -17.26 2.80 -2.99
N ASP A 6 -16.46 3.22 -3.94
CA ASP A 6 -15.49 2.36 -4.62
C ASP A 6 -14.12 2.57 -3.96
N ILE A 7 -13.55 1.50 -3.46
CA ILE A 7 -12.31 1.52 -2.69
C ILE A 7 -11.26 0.65 -3.40
N VAL A 8 -10.09 1.22 -3.68
CA VAL A 8 -8.94 0.45 -4.17
C VAL A 8 -7.83 0.47 -3.12
N PHE A 9 -7.40 -0.70 -2.69
CA PHE A 9 -6.22 -0.86 -1.84
C PHE A 9 -4.97 -1.06 -2.70
N ALA A 10 -4.01 -0.15 -2.58
CA ALA A 10 -2.70 -0.24 -3.20
C ALA A 10 -1.67 -0.65 -2.13
N LEU A 11 -1.20 -1.89 -2.22
CA LEU A 11 -0.35 -2.52 -1.22
C LEU A 11 1.10 -2.57 -1.70
N ASP A 12 1.99 -1.93 -0.97
CA ASP A 12 3.42 -2.05 -1.17
C ASP A 12 3.90 -3.45 -0.78
N VAL A 13 4.53 -4.14 -1.73
CA VAL A 13 5.11 -5.48 -1.55
C VAL A 13 6.62 -5.47 -1.80
N SER A 14 7.26 -4.31 -1.73
CA SER A 14 8.72 -4.17 -1.79
C SER A 14 9.40 -4.92 -0.64
N LYS A 15 10.69 -5.24 -0.80
CA LYS A 15 11.42 -6.01 0.22
C LYS A 15 11.59 -5.27 1.55
N SER A 16 11.52 -3.93 1.56
CA SER A 16 11.52 -3.14 2.80
C SER A 16 10.31 -3.44 3.69
N MET A 17 9.19 -3.89 3.10
CA MET A 17 8.00 -4.29 3.82
C MET A 17 8.16 -5.59 4.64
N LEU A 18 9.29 -6.29 4.51
CA LEU A 18 9.64 -7.44 5.36
C LEU A 18 10.28 -7.02 6.69
N VAL A 19 10.63 -5.75 6.87
CA VAL A 19 11.22 -5.24 8.12
C VAL A 19 10.27 -5.47 9.30
N GLU A 20 10.83 -5.92 10.42
CA GLU A 20 10.11 -6.31 11.63
C GLU A 20 10.11 -5.22 12.71
N ASP A 21 10.27 -3.95 12.32
CA ASP A 21 10.17 -2.81 13.23
C ASP A 21 8.75 -2.54 13.73
N VAL A 22 7.76 -3.15 13.08
CA VAL A 22 6.37 -3.30 13.53
C VAL A 22 5.98 -4.78 13.45
N ALA A 23 5.30 -5.29 14.47
CA ALA A 23 4.99 -6.72 14.55
C ALA A 23 3.75 -7.11 13.72
N PRO A 24 3.77 -8.23 13.00
CA PRO A 24 4.87 -9.20 12.81
C PRO A 24 5.96 -8.70 11.84
N ASN A 25 5.60 -7.95 10.82
CA ASN A 25 6.39 -7.13 9.91
C ASN A 25 5.49 -6.12 9.22
N ARG A 26 6.05 -5.17 8.47
CA ARG A 26 5.27 -4.10 7.80
C ARG A 26 4.22 -4.65 6.85
N LEU A 27 4.56 -5.64 6.00
CA LEU A 27 3.62 -6.25 5.05
C LEU A 27 2.45 -6.93 5.77
N LEU A 28 2.72 -7.83 6.69
CA LEU A 28 1.68 -8.54 7.42
C LEU A 28 0.78 -7.59 8.22
N LYS A 29 1.35 -6.52 8.76
CA LYS A 29 0.58 -5.46 9.41
C LYS A 29 -0.37 -4.77 8.43
N SER A 30 0.12 -4.42 7.23
CA SER A 30 -0.69 -3.82 6.15
C SER A 30 -1.86 -4.73 5.77
N LEU A 31 -1.61 -6.03 5.58
CA LEU A 31 -2.65 -7.01 5.25
C LEU A 31 -3.71 -7.14 6.36
N GLN A 32 -3.29 -7.06 7.64
CA GLN A 32 -4.22 -7.06 8.77
C GLN A 32 -5.12 -5.82 8.77
N ILE A 33 -4.58 -4.64 8.47
CA ILE A 33 -5.34 -3.39 8.36
C ILE A 33 -6.38 -3.52 7.25
N VAL A 34 -5.99 -3.93 6.05
CA VAL A 34 -6.91 -4.10 4.92
C VAL A 34 -8.01 -5.12 5.25
N SER A 35 -7.65 -6.27 5.82
CA SER A 35 -8.63 -7.30 6.19
C SER A 35 -9.67 -6.77 7.17
N LYS A 36 -9.24 -6.02 8.20
CA LYS A 36 -10.17 -5.40 9.17
C LYS A 36 -11.01 -4.28 8.56
N THR A 37 -10.45 -3.49 7.65
CA THR A 37 -11.22 -2.46 6.93
C THR A 37 -12.33 -3.11 6.12
N ILE A 38 -12.03 -4.19 5.40
CA ILE A 38 -13.03 -4.96 4.63
C ILE A 38 -14.15 -5.51 5.53
N ASP A 39 -13.85 -5.90 6.77
CA ASP A 39 -14.86 -6.38 7.73
C ASP A 39 -15.94 -5.33 8.06
N GLY A 40 -15.61 -4.05 7.95
CA GLY A 40 -16.53 -2.94 8.21
C GLY A 40 -17.36 -2.50 7.01
N LEU A 41 -17.10 -3.02 5.80
CA LEU A 41 -17.78 -2.62 4.57
C LEU A 41 -19.09 -3.37 4.38
N VAL A 42 -20.10 -2.70 3.78
CA VAL A 42 -21.44 -3.30 3.57
C VAL A 42 -21.91 -3.15 2.11
N SER A 43 -21.78 -1.97 1.54
CA SER A 43 -22.29 -1.65 0.19
C SER A 43 -21.20 -1.09 -0.73
N ASP A 44 -19.96 -1.26 -0.35
CA ASP A 44 -18.79 -0.69 -1.03
C ASP A 44 -18.15 -1.74 -1.94
N ARG A 45 -17.65 -1.30 -3.12
CA ARG A 45 -16.84 -2.19 -3.95
C ARG A 45 -15.38 -2.08 -3.54
N VAL A 46 -14.69 -3.21 -3.53
CA VAL A 46 -13.28 -3.30 -3.18
C VAL A 46 -12.48 -3.81 -4.37
N GLY A 47 -11.45 -3.10 -4.73
CA GLY A 47 -10.40 -3.53 -5.65
C GLY A 47 -9.06 -3.57 -4.95
N MET A 48 -8.12 -4.35 -5.47
CA MET A 48 -6.77 -4.46 -4.91
C MET A 48 -5.72 -4.46 -6.01
N ILE A 49 -4.65 -3.76 -5.76
CA ILE A 49 -3.39 -3.83 -6.50
C ILE A 49 -2.25 -4.11 -5.53
N VAL A 50 -1.18 -4.68 -6.03
CA VAL A 50 0.12 -4.75 -5.34
C VAL A 50 1.15 -4.00 -6.17
N TYR A 51 2.14 -3.41 -5.51
CA TYR A 51 3.19 -2.71 -6.23
C TYR A 51 4.56 -2.80 -5.52
N ALA A 52 5.59 -2.68 -6.32
CA ALA A 52 6.98 -2.49 -5.93
C ALA A 52 7.64 -1.62 -7.02
N GLY A 53 8.63 -2.08 -7.76
CA GLY A 53 9.16 -1.34 -8.92
C GLY A 53 8.15 -1.12 -10.06
N GLU A 54 7.06 -1.85 -10.05
CA GLU A 54 5.89 -1.73 -10.95
C GLU A 54 4.62 -2.07 -10.19
N ALA A 55 3.45 -1.67 -10.72
CA ALA A 55 2.15 -2.00 -10.14
C ALA A 55 1.43 -3.10 -10.92
N TYR A 56 0.78 -4.01 -10.19
CA TYR A 56 0.07 -5.17 -10.74
C TYR A 56 -1.35 -5.26 -10.19
N PRO A 57 -2.36 -5.51 -11.06
CA PRO A 57 -3.72 -5.72 -10.62
C PRO A 57 -3.84 -7.07 -9.90
N LEU A 58 -4.50 -7.09 -8.74
CA LEU A 58 -4.75 -8.32 -7.99
C LEU A 58 -6.22 -8.70 -8.03
N MET A 59 -7.12 -7.73 -7.87
CA MET A 59 -8.57 -7.92 -7.88
C MET A 59 -9.27 -6.67 -8.41
N PRO A 60 -10.12 -6.78 -9.44
CA PRO A 60 -10.94 -5.65 -9.89
C PRO A 60 -11.98 -5.27 -8.83
N LEU A 61 -12.62 -4.09 -8.99
CA LEU A 61 -13.71 -3.65 -8.11
C LEU A 61 -14.84 -4.69 -8.04
N SER A 62 -15.14 -5.17 -6.84
CA SER A 62 -16.13 -6.21 -6.59
C SER A 62 -16.76 -6.07 -5.19
N PHE A 63 -17.95 -6.64 -5.01
CA PHE A 63 -18.59 -6.84 -3.70
C PHE A 63 -18.19 -8.16 -3.02
N ASP A 64 -17.32 -8.96 -3.65
CA ASP A 64 -16.89 -10.25 -3.09
C ASP A 64 -15.78 -10.06 -2.05
N TYR A 65 -16.18 -9.72 -0.84
CA TYR A 65 -15.25 -9.54 0.28
C TYR A 65 -14.57 -10.85 0.70
N SER A 66 -15.21 -12.00 0.43
CA SER A 66 -14.62 -13.32 0.73
C SER A 66 -13.43 -13.59 -0.19
N MET A 67 -13.60 -13.31 -1.50
CA MET A 67 -12.50 -13.39 -2.45
C MET A 67 -11.38 -12.41 -2.09
N ALA A 68 -11.72 -11.15 -1.76
CA ALA A 68 -10.74 -10.15 -1.33
C ALA A 68 -9.88 -10.66 -0.17
N LYS A 69 -10.50 -11.20 0.89
CA LYS A 69 -9.79 -11.78 2.04
C LYS A 69 -8.98 -13.03 1.71
N LEU A 70 -9.43 -13.83 0.76
CA LEU A 70 -8.67 -15.00 0.30
C LEU A 70 -7.39 -14.55 -0.42
N LEU A 71 -7.49 -13.56 -1.30
CA LEU A 71 -6.34 -13.02 -2.02
C LEU A 71 -5.32 -12.37 -1.10
N LEU A 72 -5.76 -11.65 -0.05
CA LEU A 72 -4.84 -11.08 0.95
C LEU A 72 -3.90 -12.15 1.56
N LYS A 73 -4.35 -13.39 1.70
CA LYS A 73 -3.53 -14.49 2.25
C LYS A 73 -2.45 -14.99 1.28
N THR A 74 -2.55 -14.64 0.01
CA THR A 74 -1.57 -15.04 -1.02
C THR A 74 -0.51 -13.99 -1.29
N ILE A 75 -0.64 -12.80 -0.69
CA ILE A 75 0.29 -11.70 -0.93
C ILE A 75 1.58 -11.92 -0.14
N ASP A 76 2.69 -11.91 -0.86
CA ASP A 76 4.03 -11.83 -0.31
C ASP A 76 4.91 -10.90 -1.17
N THR A 77 6.16 -10.68 -0.77
CA THR A 77 7.06 -9.80 -1.51
C THR A 77 7.63 -10.43 -2.78
N ASP A 78 7.42 -11.72 -3.01
CA ASP A 78 7.93 -12.43 -4.20
C ASP A 78 6.94 -12.35 -5.37
N ILE A 79 5.73 -11.82 -5.12
CA ILE A 79 4.73 -11.54 -6.17
C ILE A 79 5.20 -10.44 -7.13
N ALA A 80 6.04 -9.49 -6.67
CA ALA A 80 6.60 -8.44 -7.52
C ALA A 80 7.81 -8.94 -8.29
N GLN A 81 7.74 -8.86 -9.62
CA GLN A 81 8.84 -9.22 -10.51
C GLN A 81 9.96 -8.17 -10.49
N THR A 82 9.59 -6.90 -10.40
CA THR A 82 10.52 -5.76 -10.38
C THR A 82 10.62 -5.21 -8.96
N GLN A 83 11.85 -5.16 -8.44
CA GLN A 83 12.13 -4.60 -7.12
C GLN A 83 12.26 -3.07 -7.19
N GLY A 84 12.10 -2.41 -6.07
CA GLY A 84 12.03 -0.96 -5.91
C GLY A 84 10.66 -0.57 -5.40
N THR A 85 10.33 0.73 -5.50
CA THR A 85 9.00 1.25 -5.13
C THR A 85 8.64 2.36 -6.12
N ASP A 86 7.56 2.18 -6.85
CA ASP A 86 7.00 3.14 -7.82
C ASP A 86 5.56 3.48 -7.40
N VAL A 87 5.45 4.53 -6.61
CA VAL A 87 4.16 5.04 -6.10
C VAL A 87 3.32 5.64 -7.22
N SER A 88 3.95 6.26 -8.22
CA SER A 88 3.25 6.86 -9.38
C SER A 88 2.50 5.81 -10.19
N SER A 89 3.16 4.68 -10.47
CA SER A 89 2.55 3.52 -11.13
C SER A 89 1.37 2.95 -10.33
N ALA A 90 1.53 2.83 -9.00
CA ALA A 90 0.48 2.35 -8.11
C ALA A 90 -0.76 3.26 -8.13
N LEU A 91 -0.58 4.57 -8.07
CA LEU A 91 -1.65 5.56 -8.13
C LEU A 91 -2.38 5.53 -9.47
N SER A 92 -1.63 5.49 -10.58
CA SER A 92 -2.17 5.46 -11.93
C SER A 92 -2.99 4.20 -12.18
N LEU A 93 -2.47 3.03 -11.80
CA LEU A 93 -3.18 1.76 -11.93
C LEU A 93 -4.44 1.72 -11.04
N SER A 94 -4.34 2.17 -9.78
CA SER A 94 -5.49 2.24 -8.87
C SER A 94 -6.61 3.11 -9.43
N ASN A 95 -6.26 4.28 -9.96
CA ASN A 95 -7.22 5.22 -10.53
C ASN A 95 -7.92 4.66 -11.79
N SER A 96 -7.28 3.76 -12.53
CA SER A 96 -7.85 3.11 -13.71
C SER A 96 -8.95 2.08 -13.39
N PHE A 97 -9.08 1.67 -12.14
CA PHE A 97 -10.11 0.69 -11.72
C PHE A 97 -11.51 1.29 -11.63
N PHE A 98 -11.62 2.62 -11.49
CA PHE A 98 -12.91 3.29 -11.30
C PHE A 98 -13.65 3.45 -12.62
N ASP A 99 -14.77 2.76 -12.75
CA ASP A 99 -15.62 2.69 -13.95
C ASP A 99 -16.94 3.48 -13.80
N ASN A 100 -17.32 3.87 -12.58
CA ASN A 100 -18.56 4.57 -12.29
C ASN A 100 -18.27 5.98 -11.73
N LYS A 101 -18.80 7.02 -12.42
CA LYS A 101 -18.60 8.42 -12.03
C LYS A 101 -19.54 8.90 -10.92
N GLU A 102 -20.61 8.18 -10.63
CA GLU A 102 -21.60 8.55 -9.62
C GLU A 102 -21.19 8.08 -8.21
N ARG A 103 -20.29 7.08 -8.12
CA ARG A 103 -19.81 6.57 -6.84
C ARG A 103 -18.61 7.39 -6.37
N SER A 104 -18.52 7.62 -5.05
CA SER A 104 -17.31 8.16 -4.44
C SER A 104 -16.14 7.19 -4.63
N ARG A 105 -14.93 7.73 -4.81
CA ARG A 105 -13.73 6.96 -5.17
C ARG A 105 -12.63 7.23 -4.18
N ILE A 106 -12.11 6.16 -3.59
CA ILE A 106 -11.04 6.24 -2.60
C ILE A 106 -9.94 5.25 -2.96
N ILE A 107 -8.71 5.72 -2.96
CA ILE A 107 -7.51 4.89 -3.00
C ILE A 107 -6.91 4.89 -1.59
N PHE A 108 -6.70 3.71 -1.02
CA PHE A 108 -5.86 3.55 0.16
C PHE A 108 -4.48 3.06 -0.30
N ILE A 109 -3.47 3.92 -0.17
CA ILE A 109 -2.08 3.52 -0.41
C ILE A 109 -1.41 3.19 0.92
N ILE A 110 -0.83 1.99 1.02
CA ILE A 110 -0.24 1.47 2.24
C ILE A 110 1.21 1.08 1.95
N SER A 111 2.16 1.77 2.61
CA SER A 111 3.58 1.65 2.33
C SER A 111 4.41 2.11 3.54
N ASP A 112 5.69 1.81 3.54
CA ASP A 112 6.67 2.45 4.43
C ASP A 112 7.14 3.83 3.93
N GLY A 113 6.71 4.20 2.73
CA GLY A 113 6.94 5.51 2.14
C GLY A 113 8.28 5.65 1.40
N GLU A 114 9.13 4.62 1.37
CA GLU A 114 10.28 4.61 0.46
C GLU A 114 9.78 4.72 -0.98
N ASP A 115 10.37 5.59 -1.78
CA ASP A 115 10.07 5.74 -3.19
C ASP A 115 11.33 6.04 -3.98
N HIS A 116 11.44 5.43 -5.17
CA HIS A 116 12.62 5.47 -5.99
C HIS A 116 12.44 6.25 -7.30
N GLN A 117 11.21 6.63 -7.64
CA GLN A 117 10.90 7.31 -8.91
C GLN A 117 10.73 8.83 -8.74
N GLY A 118 10.05 9.29 -7.69
CA GLY A 118 9.98 10.69 -7.30
C GLY A 118 9.14 11.61 -8.19
N ASP A 119 8.48 11.10 -9.22
CA ASP A 119 7.63 11.88 -10.13
C ASP A 119 6.17 11.45 -9.99
N TYR A 120 5.38 12.27 -9.30
CA TYR A 120 3.95 11.99 -9.02
C TYR A 120 3.00 12.99 -9.66
N ASP A 121 3.50 14.05 -10.30
CA ASP A 121 2.70 15.20 -10.71
C ASP A 121 1.57 14.80 -11.66
N ASP A 122 1.86 13.97 -12.66
CA ASP A 122 0.85 13.50 -13.61
C ASP A 122 -0.16 12.54 -12.95
N ALA A 123 0.28 11.67 -12.07
CA ALA A 123 -0.62 10.76 -11.33
C ALA A 123 -1.56 11.54 -10.42
N ILE A 124 -1.05 12.49 -9.64
CA ILE A 124 -1.83 13.37 -8.75
C ILE A 124 -2.84 14.20 -9.56
N LYS A 125 -2.41 14.77 -10.69
CA LYS A 125 -3.29 15.54 -11.57
C LYS A 125 -4.46 14.72 -12.11
N ASN A 126 -4.18 13.50 -12.57
CA ASN A 126 -5.21 12.59 -13.08
C ASN A 126 -6.20 12.16 -11.99
N ILE A 127 -5.71 11.89 -10.79
CA ILE A 127 -6.53 11.55 -9.62
C ILE A 127 -7.44 12.72 -9.24
N SER A 128 -6.89 13.93 -9.16
CA SER A 128 -7.65 15.14 -8.83
C SER A 128 -8.71 15.46 -9.87
N ASN A 129 -8.40 15.31 -11.17
CA ASN A 129 -9.36 15.50 -12.26
C ASN A 129 -10.54 14.52 -12.21
N ASN A 130 -10.33 13.34 -11.62
CA ASN A 130 -11.35 12.32 -11.44
C ASN A 130 -12.10 12.43 -10.11
N ASN A 131 -11.82 13.45 -9.29
CA ASN A 131 -12.37 13.59 -7.93
C ASN A 131 -12.14 12.34 -7.06
N THR A 132 -11.02 11.68 -7.23
CA THR A 132 -10.61 10.52 -6.42
C THR A 132 -9.84 11.01 -5.20
N ILE A 133 -10.17 10.47 -4.04
CA ILE A 133 -9.51 10.77 -2.77
C ILE A 133 -8.39 9.75 -2.55
N VAL A 134 -7.22 10.19 -2.06
CA VAL A 134 -6.13 9.27 -1.69
C VAL A 134 -5.87 9.34 -0.20
N CYS A 135 -6.15 8.26 0.51
CA CYS A 135 -5.80 8.09 1.91
C CYS A 135 -4.50 7.29 2.00
N ALA A 136 -3.49 7.84 2.64
CA ALA A 136 -2.18 7.23 2.75
C ALA A 136 -1.95 6.70 4.18
N ILE A 137 -1.59 5.43 4.28
CA ILE A 137 -1.27 4.76 5.54
C ILE A 137 0.22 4.39 5.50
N ASN A 138 0.99 5.03 6.36
CA ASN A 138 2.40 4.76 6.51
C ASN A 138 2.62 3.70 7.60
N ILE A 139 3.35 2.64 7.26
CA ILE A 139 3.70 1.55 8.18
C ILE A 139 5.21 1.56 8.42
N GLY A 140 5.59 1.49 9.66
CA GLY A 140 7.00 1.40 10.07
C GLY A 140 7.39 2.45 11.10
N SER A 141 8.57 2.27 11.67
CA SER A 141 9.12 3.14 12.70
C SER A 141 10.18 4.11 12.15
N ASP A 142 10.44 5.19 12.90
CA ASP A 142 11.49 6.15 12.56
C ASP A 142 12.89 5.57 12.74
N SER A 143 13.05 4.59 13.65
CA SER A 143 14.30 3.86 13.84
C SER A 143 14.57 2.89 12.69
N GLY A 144 13.51 2.35 12.08
CA GLY A 144 13.60 1.35 11.03
C GLY A 144 14.13 0.01 11.52
N GLY A 145 14.56 -0.82 10.58
CA GLY A 145 15.15 -2.12 10.86
C GLY A 145 15.87 -2.72 9.64
N PRO A 146 16.62 -3.79 9.84
CA PRO A 146 17.31 -4.48 8.76
C PRO A 146 16.32 -5.25 7.89
N ILE A 147 16.54 -5.25 6.58
CA ILE A 147 15.70 -5.99 5.63
C ILE A 147 16.11 -7.46 5.64
N PRO A 148 15.22 -8.39 6.07
CA PRO A 148 15.56 -9.81 6.10
C PRO A 148 15.62 -10.41 4.69
N VAL A 149 16.63 -11.28 4.48
CA VAL A 149 16.82 -12.05 3.26
C VAL A 149 16.88 -13.52 3.63
N LYS A 150 15.87 -14.30 3.23
CA LYS A 150 15.85 -15.76 3.47
C LYS A 150 16.83 -16.45 2.54
N LYS A 151 17.76 -17.23 3.08
CA LYS A 151 18.60 -18.18 2.36
C LYS A 151 18.44 -19.58 2.99
N GLY A 152 17.56 -20.39 2.40
CA GLY A 152 17.21 -21.69 2.95
C GLY A 152 16.61 -21.57 4.36
N LYS A 153 17.25 -22.22 5.36
CA LYS A 153 16.81 -22.15 6.77
C LYS A 153 17.41 -20.97 7.56
N SER A 154 18.35 -20.23 6.97
CA SER A 154 19.01 -19.10 7.64
C SER A 154 18.37 -17.78 7.22
N ILE A 155 18.23 -16.88 8.20
CA ILE A 155 17.86 -15.48 7.98
C ILE A 155 19.15 -14.69 7.92
N ASN A 156 19.38 -14.02 6.80
CA ASN A 156 20.42 -13.02 6.61
C ASN A 156 19.78 -11.65 6.45
N TYR A 157 20.57 -10.59 6.40
CA TYR A 157 20.08 -9.24 6.15
C TYR A 157 20.69 -8.68 4.87
N LYS A 158 19.92 -7.85 4.17
CA LYS A 158 20.36 -7.14 2.96
C LYS A 158 21.59 -6.29 3.32
N LYS A 159 22.62 -6.40 2.49
CA LYS A 159 23.84 -5.61 2.59
C LYS A 159 23.99 -4.67 1.41
N ASP A 160 24.58 -3.52 1.65
CA ASP A 160 24.98 -2.59 0.60
C ASP A 160 26.27 -3.04 -0.12
N LYS A 161 26.78 -2.20 -1.02
CA LYS A 161 28.00 -2.47 -1.79
C LYS A 161 29.25 -2.52 -0.91
N SER A 162 29.21 -1.93 0.28
CA SER A 162 30.30 -1.89 1.26
C SER A 162 30.27 -3.11 2.20
N GLY A 163 29.21 -3.93 2.11
CA GLY A 163 28.99 -5.09 2.98
C GLY A 163 28.30 -4.75 4.31
N GLU A 164 27.89 -3.50 4.51
CA GLU A 164 27.15 -3.05 5.69
C GLU A 164 25.67 -3.44 5.57
N VAL A 165 25.03 -3.71 6.72
CA VAL A 165 23.60 -4.06 6.76
C VAL A 165 22.75 -2.82 6.43
N VAL A 166 21.85 -2.97 5.45
CA VAL A 166 20.93 -1.91 5.06
C VAL A 166 19.81 -1.80 6.09
N ILE A 167 19.65 -0.61 6.67
CA ILE A 167 18.53 -0.26 7.55
C ILE A 167 17.50 0.52 6.75
N SER A 168 16.31 -0.07 6.55
CA SER A 168 15.16 0.62 5.95
C SER A 168 14.41 1.38 7.03
N LYS A 169 14.19 2.67 6.79
CA LYS A 169 13.42 3.57 7.67
C LYS A 169 12.15 3.99 6.98
N SER A 170 11.10 4.19 7.74
CA SER A 170 9.86 4.74 7.22
C SER A 170 10.04 6.21 6.79
N ASP A 171 9.60 6.57 5.58
CA ASP A 171 9.54 7.96 5.10
C ASP A 171 8.09 8.39 4.89
N ILE A 172 7.71 9.46 5.61
CA ILE A 172 6.34 9.97 5.59
C ILE A 172 6.11 11.08 4.56
N LYS A 173 7.17 11.63 3.96
CA LYS A 173 7.08 12.87 3.15
C LYS A 173 6.26 12.68 1.89
N THR A 174 6.59 11.66 1.11
CA THR A 174 5.90 11.33 -0.14
C THR A 174 4.43 11.04 0.09
N LEU A 175 4.11 10.18 1.07
CA LEU A 175 2.73 9.80 1.37
C LEU A 175 1.90 10.98 1.89
N LYS A 176 2.47 11.85 2.70
CA LYS A 176 1.81 13.09 3.15
C LYS A 176 1.52 14.04 1.98
N LEU A 177 2.50 14.23 1.09
CA LEU A 177 2.33 15.06 -0.09
C LEU A 177 1.18 14.55 -0.96
N ILE A 178 1.16 13.26 -1.29
CA ILE A 178 0.13 12.65 -2.12
C ILE A 178 -1.25 12.78 -1.47
N ALA A 179 -1.40 12.42 -0.20
CA ALA A 179 -2.67 12.51 0.50
C ALA A 179 -3.22 13.94 0.51
N SER A 180 -2.38 14.94 0.84
CA SER A 180 -2.79 16.35 0.85
C SER A 180 -3.15 16.88 -0.54
N SER A 181 -2.45 16.45 -1.58
CA SER A 181 -2.69 16.88 -2.96
C SER A 181 -3.96 16.25 -3.57
N CYS A 182 -4.43 15.14 -3.02
CA CYS A 182 -5.61 14.40 -3.49
C CYS A 182 -6.79 14.47 -2.50
N ASN A 183 -6.90 15.54 -1.72
CA ASN A 183 -7.99 15.80 -0.76
C ASN A 183 -8.24 14.67 0.25
N GLY A 184 -7.24 13.87 0.53
CA GLY A 184 -7.34 12.75 1.44
C GLY A 184 -6.65 12.97 2.77
N SER A 185 -6.45 11.89 3.50
CA SER A 185 -5.83 11.89 4.82
C SER A 185 -4.55 11.06 4.85
N PHE A 186 -3.65 11.45 5.74
CA PHE A 186 -2.44 10.70 6.02
C PHE A 186 -2.50 10.15 7.43
N MET A 187 -2.14 8.89 7.58
CA MET A 187 -2.02 8.24 8.87
C MET A 187 -0.69 7.52 8.98
N LYS A 188 -0.01 7.66 10.12
CA LYS A 188 1.13 6.83 10.49
C LYS A 188 0.69 5.87 11.57
N THR A 189 0.87 4.58 11.33
CA THR A 189 0.47 3.57 12.29
C THR A 189 1.52 2.50 12.48
N GLN A 190 1.68 2.11 13.74
CA GLN A 190 2.43 0.94 14.16
C GLN A 190 1.48 -0.15 14.67
N ASN A 191 0.20 0.19 14.87
CA ASN A 191 -0.85 -0.69 15.38
C ASN A 191 -2.02 -0.78 14.39
N THR A 192 -2.65 -1.95 14.34
CA THR A 192 -3.79 -2.19 13.45
C THR A 192 -5.01 -1.34 13.83
N ASN A 193 -5.20 -1.04 15.11
CA ASN A 193 -6.37 -0.30 15.58
C ASN A 193 -6.28 1.19 15.23
N ASP A 194 -5.08 1.78 15.23
CA ASP A 194 -4.86 3.19 14.90
C ASP A 194 -5.27 3.54 13.46
N ALA A 195 -5.35 2.55 12.57
CA ALA A 195 -5.67 2.74 11.16
C ALA A 195 -7.17 2.58 10.83
N ILE A 196 -8.00 2.18 11.80
CA ILE A 196 -9.41 1.81 11.59
C ILE A 196 -10.36 2.77 12.31
N GLU A 197 -9.87 3.51 13.31
CA GLU A 197 -10.59 4.61 13.97
C GLU A 197 -10.60 5.88 13.09
#